data_e5c1f9044e6309ce90341426e853c6cc
#
_entry.id   e5c1f9044e6309ce90341426e853c6cc
#
_cell.length_a   1.000
_cell.length_b   1.000
_cell.length_c   1.000
_cell.angle_alpha   90.00
_cell.angle_beta   90.00
_cell.angle_gamma   90.00
#
_symmetry.space_group_name_H-M   'P 1'
#
loop_
_entity.id
_entity.type
_entity.pdbx_description
1 polymer ?
#
loop_
_entity_poly.entity_id
_entity_poly.type
_entity_poly.pdbx_seq_one_letter_code
_entity_poly.pdbx_strand_id
1 'polypeptide(L)'
;MDIGTHGYALTTTWTGNRGTGTSGYRDYARDVTISITGKPDLLASSDKPFRGDPSRWNPEDLLLAALSECHLLSYLHACVTAGVVVMEYRDDARGTMVEDGRGGGAFTEVVLRPVVTVADESMVPAARGAHTQAHEWCFIANSVSFPVRHEATIRVAP
;
A
#
# COMPACT_ATOMS: atom_id res chain seq x y z
N MET A 1 27.95 -7.92 10.96
CA MET A 1 26.51 -7.68 11.26
C MET A 1 25.71 -8.61 10.40
N ASP A 2 24.92 -9.47 11.02
CA ASP A 2 24.08 -10.42 10.30
C ASP A 2 22.92 -9.62 9.66
N ILE A 3 22.93 -9.52 8.33
CA ILE A 3 21.85 -8.87 7.59
C ILE A 3 20.67 -9.83 7.63
N GLY A 4 19.62 -9.47 8.36
CA GLY A 4 18.44 -10.32 8.55
C GLY A 4 17.77 -10.68 7.23
N THR A 5 17.41 -11.96 7.07
CA THR A 5 16.58 -12.44 5.96
C THR A 5 15.17 -12.73 6.49
N HIS A 6 14.15 -12.17 5.84
CA HIS A 6 12.75 -12.35 6.22
C HIS A 6 11.99 -13.03 5.10
N GLY A 7 11.24 -14.09 5.43
CA GLY A 7 10.39 -14.83 4.50
C GLY A 7 8.91 -14.53 4.75
N TYR A 8 8.13 -14.49 3.68
CA TYR A 8 6.68 -14.28 3.73
C TYR A 8 5.99 -15.34 2.89
N ALA A 9 4.84 -15.83 3.33
CA ALA A 9 4.05 -16.83 2.63
C ALA A 9 2.56 -16.56 2.80
N LEU A 10 1.81 -16.76 1.73
CA LEU A 10 0.36 -16.71 1.71
C LEU A 10 -0.19 -17.73 0.69
N THR A 11 -1.48 -18.01 0.77
CA THR A 11 -2.21 -18.80 -0.22
C THR A 11 -3.30 -17.93 -0.85
N THR A 12 -3.37 -17.91 -2.19
CA THR A 12 -4.46 -17.31 -2.92
C THR A 12 -5.29 -18.40 -3.57
N THR A 13 -6.58 -18.47 -3.26
CA THR A 13 -7.51 -19.45 -3.79
C THR A 13 -8.57 -18.75 -4.64
N TRP A 14 -8.72 -19.16 -5.90
CA TRP A 14 -9.82 -18.70 -6.73
C TRP A 14 -11.14 -19.35 -6.28
N THR A 15 -12.11 -18.52 -5.95
CA THR A 15 -13.43 -18.93 -5.45
C THR A 15 -14.57 -18.57 -6.44
N GLY A 16 -14.22 -18.09 -7.63
CA GLY A 16 -15.17 -17.56 -8.61
C GLY A 16 -15.71 -18.60 -9.62
N ASN A 17 -15.44 -19.89 -9.43
CA ASN A 17 -15.99 -20.93 -10.31
C ASN A 17 -17.51 -21.06 -10.12
N ARG A 18 -18.28 -20.86 -11.18
CA ARG A 18 -19.73 -20.97 -11.21
C ARG A 18 -20.23 -22.31 -11.75
N GLY A 19 -19.34 -23.30 -11.88
CA GLY A 19 -19.67 -24.64 -12.32
C GLY A 19 -19.08 -25.05 -13.69
N THR A 20 -18.72 -24.09 -14.52
CA THR A 20 -18.14 -24.32 -15.85
C THR A 20 -16.71 -23.81 -16.00
N GLY A 21 -16.09 -23.40 -14.87
CA GLY A 21 -14.74 -22.84 -14.88
C GLY A 21 -14.64 -21.60 -15.77
N THR A 22 -13.52 -21.48 -16.48
CA THR A 22 -13.25 -20.36 -17.40
C THR A 22 -13.76 -20.62 -18.83
N SER A 23 -14.93 -21.25 -18.97
CA SER A 23 -15.52 -21.61 -20.28
C SER A 23 -15.83 -20.39 -21.16
N GLY A 24 -16.09 -19.24 -20.55
CA GLY A 24 -16.27 -17.95 -21.22
C GLY A 24 -16.04 -16.80 -20.27
N TYR A 25 -15.80 -15.62 -20.79
CA TYR A 25 -15.46 -14.42 -20.01
C TYR A 25 -16.54 -14.01 -18.99
N ARG A 26 -17.80 -14.43 -19.20
CA ARG A 26 -18.94 -14.14 -18.35
C ARG A 26 -19.32 -15.30 -17.42
N ASP A 27 -18.68 -16.46 -17.57
CA ASP A 27 -19.11 -17.69 -16.92
C ASP A 27 -18.46 -17.90 -15.55
N TYR A 28 -17.54 -17.03 -15.14
CA TYR A 28 -16.88 -17.08 -13.86
C TYR A 28 -16.73 -15.70 -13.21
N ALA A 29 -16.63 -15.67 -11.87
CA ALA A 29 -16.26 -14.49 -11.11
C ALA A 29 -14.73 -14.44 -10.91
N ARG A 30 -14.20 -13.25 -10.64
CA ARG A 30 -12.77 -12.99 -10.38
C ARG A 30 -12.47 -13.03 -8.88
N ASP A 31 -13.38 -13.59 -8.12
CA ASP A 31 -13.30 -13.65 -6.66
C ASP A 31 -12.19 -14.60 -6.22
N VAL A 32 -11.41 -14.12 -5.26
CA VAL A 32 -10.35 -14.88 -4.62
C VAL A 32 -10.40 -14.69 -3.10
N THR A 33 -9.88 -15.67 -2.38
CA THR A 33 -9.60 -15.56 -0.96
C THR A 33 -8.10 -15.63 -0.76
N ILE A 34 -7.53 -14.64 -0.05
CA ILE A 34 -6.12 -14.60 0.31
C ILE A 34 -6.02 -14.96 1.79
N SER A 35 -5.25 -15.99 2.11
CA SER A 35 -5.13 -16.55 3.45
C SER A 35 -3.68 -16.57 3.93
N ILE A 36 -3.49 -16.18 5.17
CA ILE A 36 -2.22 -16.32 5.92
C ILE A 36 -2.54 -17.00 7.25
N THR A 37 -1.78 -17.99 7.62
CA THR A 37 -1.98 -18.69 8.91
C THR A 37 -1.95 -17.70 10.08
N GLY A 38 -2.98 -17.71 10.91
CA GLY A 38 -3.10 -16.84 12.08
C GLY A 38 -3.63 -15.44 11.80
N LYS A 39 -4.06 -15.14 10.56
CA LYS A 39 -4.71 -13.87 10.19
C LYS A 39 -6.11 -14.11 9.62
N PRO A 40 -7.01 -13.13 9.72
CA PRO A 40 -8.28 -13.19 9.00
C PRO A 40 -8.07 -13.28 7.48
N ASP A 41 -8.94 -14.03 6.82
CA ASP A 41 -8.95 -14.09 5.35
C ASP A 41 -9.27 -12.73 4.75
N LEU A 42 -8.61 -12.40 3.65
CA LEU A 42 -8.88 -11.22 2.84
C LEU A 42 -9.66 -11.62 1.59
N LEU A 43 -10.85 -11.08 1.45
CA LEU A 43 -11.68 -11.27 0.26
C LEU A 43 -11.26 -10.27 -0.82
N ALA A 44 -10.83 -10.77 -1.98
CA ALA A 44 -10.35 -9.95 -3.08
C ALA A 44 -10.98 -10.36 -4.41
N SER A 45 -10.81 -9.52 -5.42
CA SER A 45 -11.26 -9.72 -6.79
C SER A 45 -10.38 -8.89 -7.73
N SER A 46 -10.65 -8.87 -9.02
CA SER A 46 -10.07 -7.87 -9.93
C SER A 46 -10.82 -6.54 -9.81
N ASP A 47 -10.22 -5.46 -10.32
CA ASP A 47 -10.91 -4.18 -10.41
C ASP A 47 -12.13 -4.24 -11.35
N LYS A 48 -13.07 -3.31 -11.17
CA LYS A 48 -14.33 -3.24 -11.92
C LYS A 48 -14.15 -3.24 -13.45
N PRO A 49 -13.21 -2.49 -14.06
CA PRO A 49 -12.95 -2.56 -15.51
C PRO A 49 -12.61 -3.97 -16.00
N PHE A 50 -11.99 -4.78 -15.14
CA PHE A 50 -11.61 -6.17 -15.40
C PHE A 50 -12.67 -7.18 -14.93
N ARG A 51 -13.94 -6.75 -14.77
CA ARG A 51 -15.10 -7.56 -14.36
C ARG A 51 -15.01 -8.11 -12.94
N GLY A 52 -14.28 -7.44 -12.05
CA GLY A 52 -14.22 -7.77 -10.65
C GLY A 52 -15.40 -7.26 -9.85
N ASP A 53 -15.45 -7.68 -8.59
CA ASP A 53 -16.41 -7.20 -7.58
C ASP A 53 -15.84 -5.95 -6.91
N PRO A 54 -16.45 -4.76 -7.10
CA PRO A 54 -15.94 -3.51 -6.53
C PRO A 54 -16.08 -3.43 -4.99
N SER A 55 -16.77 -4.37 -4.35
CA SER A 55 -16.86 -4.44 -2.88
C SER A 55 -15.67 -5.17 -2.24
N ARG A 56 -14.79 -5.75 -3.04
CA ARG A 56 -13.62 -6.50 -2.62
C ARG A 56 -12.33 -5.75 -2.95
N TRP A 57 -11.27 -6.07 -2.23
CA TRP A 57 -9.94 -5.54 -2.54
C TRP A 57 -9.45 -6.06 -3.89
N ASN A 58 -8.78 -5.23 -4.66
CA ASN A 58 -8.12 -5.64 -5.90
C ASN A 58 -6.59 -5.57 -5.75
N PRO A 59 -5.80 -6.15 -6.66
CA PRO A 59 -4.35 -6.15 -6.57
C PRO A 59 -3.73 -4.74 -6.55
N GLU A 60 -4.33 -3.80 -7.26
CA GLU A 60 -3.87 -2.42 -7.36
C GLU A 60 -4.08 -1.70 -6.02
N ASP A 61 -5.23 -1.88 -5.37
CA ASP A 61 -5.50 -1.38 -4.02
C ASP A 61 -4.51 -1.96 -3.00
N LEU A 62 -4.22 -3.26 -3.09
CA LEU A 62 -3.30 -3.94 -2.18
C LEU A 62 -1.86 -3.43 -2.34
N LEU A 63 -1.41 -3.18 -3.57
CA LEU A 63 -0.08 -2.61 -3.82
C LEU A 63 0.00 -1.17 -3.27
N LEU A 64 -1.02 -0.36 -3.51
CA LEU A 64 -1.10 1.01 -2.99
C LEU A 64 -1.15 1.02 -1.46
N ALA A 65 -1.94 0.14 -0.84
CA ALA A 65 -2.01 -0.02 0.60
C ALA A 65 -0.67 -0.41 1.21
N ALA A 66 0.05 -1.36 0.59
CA ALA A 66 1.37 -1.78 1.04
C ALA A 66 2.39 -0.63 1.02
N LEU A 67 2.38 0.20 -0.01
CA LEU A 67 3.25 1.38 -0.11
C LEU A 67 2.92 2.43 0.95
N SER A 68 1.64 2.74 1.15
CA SER A 68 1.18 3.70 2.15
C SER A 68 1.50 3.23 3.58
N GLU A 69 1.18 1.98 3.91
CA GLU A 69 1.45 1.39 5.23
C GLU A 69 2.95 1.32 5.53
N CYS A 70 3.75 0.87 4.57
CA CYS A 70 5.19 0.77 4.75
C CYS A 70 5.84 2.14 5.01
N HIS A 71 5.42 3.17 4.26
CA HIS A 71 5.89 4.53 4.51
C HIS A 71 5.48 5.03 5.89
N LEU A 72 4.22 4.82 6.30
CA LEU A 72 3.73 5.15 7.64
C LEU A 72 4.61 4.53 8.73
N LEU A 73 4.83 3.22 8.68
CA LEU A 73 5.60 2.51 9.71
C LEU A 73 7.06 2.94 9.74
N SER A 74 7.69 3.16 8.59
CA SER A 74 9.04 3.71 8.47
C SER A 74 9.12 5.13 8.99
N TYR A 75 8.08 5.94 8.74
CA TYR A 75 7.99 7.32 9.23
C TYR A 75 7.88 7.38 10.77
N LEU A 76 7.03 6.55 11.37
CA LEU A 76 6.93 6.48 12.84
C LEU A 76 8.27 6.11 13.47
N HIS A 77 9.00 5.16 12.87
CA HIS A 77 10.35 4.80 13.32
C HIS A 77 11.33 5.97 13.17
N ALA A 78 11.34 6.65 12.03
CA ALA A 78 12.19 7.83 11.79
C ALA A 78 11.88 8.96 12.79
N CYS A 79 10.60 9.18 13.12
CA CYS A 79 10.17 10.15 14.10
C CYS A 79 10.72 9.85 15.51
N VAL A 80 10.67 8.59 15.94
CA VAL A 80 11.24 8.19 17.24
C VAL A 80 12.73 8.50 17.28
N THR A 81 13.49 8.18 16.22
CA THR A 81 14.92 8.46 16.18
C THR A 81 15.25 9.95 16.14
N ALA A 82 14.35 10.77 15.59
CA ALA A 82 14.49 12.23 15.52
C ALA A 82 13.91 12.98 16.73
N GLY A 83 13.38 12.28 17.72
CA GLY A 83 12.75 12.89 18.91
C GLY A 83 11.40 13.57 18.60
N VAL A 84 10.72 13.16 17.54
CA VAL A 84 9.41 13.69 17.14
C VAL A 84 8.30 12.82 17.73
N VAL A 85 7.35 13.44 18.41
CA VAL A 85 6.16 12.78 18.96
C VAL A 85 5.00 12.97 17.99
N VAL A 86 4.62 11.90 17.30
CA VAL A 86 3.47 11.86 16.39
C VAL A 86 2.22 11.53 17.19
N MET A 87 1.21 12.38 17.11
CA MET A 87 -0.09 12.20 17.77
C MET A 87 -1.13 11.55 16.83
N GLU A 88 -1.10 11.92 15.53
CA GLU A 88 -2.00 11.40 14.52
C GLU A 88 -1.27 11.28 13.19
N TYR A 89 -1.71 10.32 12.37
CA TYR A 89 -1.25 10.15 11.01
C TYR A 89 -2.39 9.65 10.12
N ARG A 90 -2.55 10.26 8.98
CA ARG A 90 -3.47 9.81 7.93
C ARG A 90 -2.80 10.00 6.58
N ASP A 91 -2.97 9.05 5.67
CA ASP A 91 -2.48 9.15 4.29
C ASP A 91 -3.63 8.96 3.30
N ASP A 92 -3.81 9.92 2.40
CA ASP A 92 -4.74 9.85 1.27
C ASP A 92 -3.92 9.52 0.00
N ALA A 93 -3.32 8.32 -0.02
CA ALA A 93 -2.48 7.84 -1.10
C ALA A 93 -3.22 7.70 -2.45
N ARG A 94 -2.52 7.98 -3.53
CA ARG A 94 -3.03 7.81 -4.91
C ARG A 94 -2.00 7.14 -5.78
N GLY A 95 -2.45 6.19 -6.61
CA GLY A 95 -1.65 5.55 -7.64
C GLY A 95 -2.26 5.75 -9.02
N THR A 96 -1.42 5.81 -10.04
CA THR A 96 -1.83 5.88 -11.43
C THR A 96 -1.26 4.68 -12.18
N MET A 97 -2.14 3.91 -12.79
CA MET A 97 -1.80 2.79 -13.67
C MET A 97 -2.21 3.11 -15.10
N VAL A 98 -1.41 2.71 -16.07
CA VAL A 98 -1.69 2.89 -17.49
C VAL A 98 -1.63 1.52 -18.18
N GLU A 99 -2.67 1.21 -18.98
CA GLU A 99 -2.71 0.03 -19.81
C GLU A 99 -1.88 0.22 -21.09
N ASP A 100 -1.24 -0.84 -21.56
CA ASP A 100 -0.38 -0.84 -22.76
C ASP A 100 -1.13 -1.13 -24.07
N GLY A 101 -2.45 -1.33 -23.99
CA GLY A 101 -3.31 -1.68 -25.14
C GLY A 101 -3.14 -3.11 -25.65
N ARG A 102 -2.31 -3.94 -25.00
CA ARG A 102 -2.05 -5.35 -25.37
C ARG A 102 -2.50 -6.33 -24.29
N GLY A 103 -3.27 -5.85 -23.31
CA GLY A 103 -3.76 -6.62 -22.18
C GLY A 103 -2.87 -6.59 -20.95
N GLY A 104 -1.81 -5.75 -20.96
CA GLY A 104 -0.95 -5.46 -19.83
C GLY A 104 -1.01 -4.00 -19.41
N GLY A 105 -0.19 -3.63 -18.43
CA GLY A 105 -0.07 -2.27 -17.95
C GLY A 105 0.88 -2.22 -16.76
N ALA A 106 1.13 -1.00 -16.26
CA ALA A 106 1.96 -0.79 -15.10
C ALA A 106 1.58 0.50 -14.37
N PHE A 107 1.86 0.55 -13.06
CA PHE A 107 1.85 1.81 -12.35
C PHE A 107 2.91 2.77 -12.92
N THR A 108 2.52 4.00 -13.13
CA THR A 108 3.41 5.07 -13.59
C THR A 108 3.93 5.90 -12.43
N GLU A 109 3.14 6.03 -11.36
CA GLU A 109 3.54 6.68 -10.11
C GLU A 109 2.60 6.32 -8.95
N VAL A 110 3.09 6.51 -7.74
CA VAL A 110 2.30 6.61 -6.51
C VAL A 110 2.66 7.91 -5.80
N VAL A 111 1.63 8.62 -5.31
CA VAL A 111 1.79 9.83 -4.51
C VAL A 111 1.11 9.61 -3.16
N LEU A 112 1.92 9.57 -2.10
CA LEU A 112 1.48 9.54 -0.72
C LEU A 112 1.18 10.96 -0.26
N ARG A 113 0.09 11.17 0.48
CA ARG A 113 -0.31 12.48 1.00
C ARG A 113 -0.54 12.44 2.51
N PRO A 114 0.52 12.17 3.28
CA PRO A 114 0.39 12.08 4.73
C PRO A 114 0.04 13.44 5.34
N VAL A 115 -0.93 13.41 6.24
CA VAL A 115 -1.24 14.49 7.17
C VAL A 115 -0.87 14.00 8.55
N VAL A 116 0.11 14.66 9.16
CA VAL A 116 0.69 14.24 10.44
C VAL A 116 0.46 15.33 11.47
N THR A 117 -0.04 14.97 12.65
CA THR A 117 -0.13 15.87 13.79
C THR A 117 0.98 15.53 14.77
N VAL A 118 1.82 16.50 15.11
CA VAL A 118 2.90 16.39 16.10
C VAL A 118 2.54 17.11 17.40
N ALA A 119 3.17 16.71 18.51
CA ALA A 119 2.84 17.22 19.84
C ALA A 119 3.23 18.68 20.05
N ASP A 120 4.27 19.19 19.38
CA ASP A 120 4.82 20.51 19.62
C ASP A 120 5.33 21.17 18.33
N GLU A 121 5.22 22.50 18.24
CA GLU A 121 5.67 23.32 17.10
C GLU A 121 7.15 23.13 16.79
N SER A 122 7.98 22.98 17.79
CA SER A 122 9.43 22.78 17.63
C SER A 122 9.80 21.49 16.88
N MET A 123 8.87 20.52 16.82
CA MET A 123 9.06 19.24 16.14
C MET A 123 8.79 19.30 14.63
N VAL A 124 8.15 20.35 14.13
CA VAL A 124 7.72 20.46 12.74
C VAL A 124 8.87 20.30 11.71
N PRO A 125 10.05 20.94 11.88
CA PRO A 125 11.15 20.75 10.93
C PRO A 125 11.65 19.29 10.88
N ALA A 126 11.84 18.67 12.05
CA ALA A 126 12.29 17.28 12.13
C ALA A 126 11.23 16.30 11.59
N ALA A 127 9.95 16.53 11.89
CA ALA A 127 8.83 15.75 11.35
C ALA A 127 8.77 15.80 9.82
N ARG A 128 9.05 16.95 9.24
CA ARG A 128 9.12 17.12 7.78
C ARG A 128 10.30 16.36 7.18
N GLY A 129 11.48 16.44 7.79
CA GLY A 129 12.69 15.69 7.37
C GLY A 129 12.53 14.18 7.51
N ALA A 130 11.79 13.70 8.48
CA ALA A 130 11.56 12.27 8.72
C ALA A 130 10.87 11.56 7.54
N HIS A 131 10.12 12.26 6.68
CA HIS A 131 9.54 11.67 5.47
C HIS A 131 10.59 11.24 4.44
N THR A 132 11.69 11.99 4.30
CA THR A 132 12.81 11.60 3.44
C THR A 132 13.45 10.32 3.94
N GLN A 133 13.72 10.23 5.23
CA GLN A 133 14.28 9.03 5.84
C GLN A 133 13.33 7.83 5.74
N ALA A 134 12.03 8.06 5.95
CA ALA A 134 11.01 7.03 5.80
C ALA A 134 10.97 6.46 4.37
N HIS A 135 11.11 7.32 3.37
CA HIS A 135 11.17 6.89 1.97
C HIS A 135 12.39 6.00 1.70
N GLU A 136 13.56 6.37 2.20
CA GLU A 136 14.79 5.57 2.07
C GLU A 136 14.67 4.20 2.75
N TRP A 137 13.96 4.13 3.89
CA TRP A 137 13.80 2.90 4.67
C TRP A 137 12.59 2.06 4.28
N CYS A 138 11.74 2.55 3.39
CA CYS A 138 10.54 1.83 2.98
C CYS A 138 10.88 0.65 2.07
N PHE A 139 10.84 -0.57 2.59
CA PHE A 139 11.14 -1.79 1.83
C PHE A 139 10.27 -1.94 0.59
N ILE A 140 8.98 -1.59 0.68
CA ILE A 140 8.05 -1.73 -0.45
C ILE A 140 8.36 -0.69 -1.53
N ALA A 141 8.65 0.57 -1.17
CA ALA A 141 9.05 1.57 -2.15
C ALA A 141 10.36 1.20 -2.86
N ASN A 142 11.30 0.57 -2.14
CA ASN A 142 12.55 0.05 -2.70
C ASN A 142 12.36 -1.20 -3.58
N SER A 143 11.16 -1.80 -3.58
CA SER A 143 10.83 -3.03 -4.32
C SER A 143 10.03 -2.78 -5.59
N VAL A 144 9.71 -1.54 -5.93
CA VAL A 144 8.96 -1.16 -7.14
C VAL A 144 9.83 -0.31 -8.08
N SER A 145 9.52 -0.32 -9.37
CA SER A 145 10.29 0.39 -10.40
C SER A 145 9.74 1.76 -10.76
N PHE A 146 8.50 2.07 -10.39
CA PHE A 146 7.89 3.37 -10.61
C PHE A 146 8.19 4.32 -9.44
N PRO A 147 8.16 5.65 -9.64
CA PRO A 147 8.40 6.63 -8.59
C PRO A 147 7.29 6.60 -7.53
N VAL A 148 7.70 6.59 -6.26
CA VAL A 148 6.84 6.78 -5.09
C VAL A 148 7.20 8.12 -4.48
N ARG A 149 6.30 9.10 -4.59
CA ARG A 149 6.50 10.47 -4.06
C ARG A 149 5.66 10.69 -2.80
N HIS A 150 6.01 11.66 -2.00
CA HIS A 150 5.21 12.08 -0.85
C HIS A 150 5.01 13.60 -0.82
N GLU A 151 3.79 14.04 -0.50
CA GLU A 151 3.36 15.43 -0.36
C GLU A 151 2.78 15.61 1.06
N ALA A 152 3.68 15.70 2.04
CA ALA A 152 3.31 15.69 3.45
C ALA A 152 2.83 17.06 3.96
N THR A 153 1.82 17.04 4.84
CA THR A 153 1.36 18.18 5.64
C THR A 153 1.61 17.88 7.11
N ILE A 154 2.31 18.78 7.81
CA ILE A 154 2.53 18.66 9.25
C ILE A 154 1.64 19.67 9.98
N ARG A 155 0.95 19.22 11.03
CA ARG A 155 0.10 20.00 11.93
C ARG A 155 0.62 19.86 13.36
N VAL A 156 0.26 20.80 14.19
CA VAL A 156 0.55 20.76 15.65
C VAL A 156 -0.74 20.44 16.39
N ALA A 157 -0.65 19.60 17.41
CA ALA A 157 -1.77 19.31 18.29
C ALA A 157 -2.26 20.60 18.99
N PRO A 158 -3.57 20.78 19.25
CA PRO A 158 -4.13 21.93 19.93
C PRO A 158 -3.65 22.05 21.37
#